data_a36d28e4c28568fbd63022c8754767ec
#
_entry.id   a36d28e4c28568fbd63022c8754767ec
#
_cell.length_a   1.000
_cell.length_b   1.000
_cell.length_c   1.000
_cell.angle_alpha   90.00
_cell.angle_beta   90.00
_cell.angle_gamma   90.00
#
_symmetry.space_group_name_H-M   'P 1'
#
loop_
_entity.id
_entity.type
_entity.pdbx_description
1 polymer ?
#
loop_
_entity_poly.entity_id
_entity_poly.type
_entity_poly.pdbx_seq_one_letter_code
_entity_poly.pdbx_strand_id
1 'polypeptide(L)'
;CVETIFPTNGTPTDFNNMVFGSGGFDTRIRRISYNNTWISQSDITPVMTLPQPRSYYVGNPLGTAYDCNRWITDAKAAAQAQGYVLTDYAQLIVAHESYNTGAAGLAWAGYIFLNGYFGVEVTLHEYGHTFRLPHANSWYTTDGNPISTGKQHREYGDAPDPMGNAWGANQYNSFNPYFKNICNWLPDAAVQTITRSGTYRVYQHDGTGSLSRTVALKLGRDQEFNYWIGIYGDPIAQSN
;
A
#
# COMPACT_ATOMS: atom_id res chain seq x y z
N CYS A 1 9.26 2.73 -13.81
CA CYS A 1 9.32 4.06 -14.40
C CYS A 1 8.36 4.98 -13.68
N VAL A 2 8.81 6.18 -13.36
CA VAL A 2 8.00 7.16 -12.66
C VAL A 2 7.91 8.38 -13.50
N GLU A 3 6.72 8.81 -13.80
CA GLU A 3 6.53 10.10 -14.42
C GLU A 3 6.07 11.12 -13.40
N THR A 4 6.58 12.31 -13.52
CA THR A 4 6.25 13.41 -12.64
C THR A 4 5.92 14.65 -13.45
N ILE A 5 4.66 15.08 -13.36
CA ILE A 5 4.31 16.46 -13.63
C ILE A 5 4.27 17.14 -12.28
N PHE A 6 5.26 17.98 -12.01
CA PHE A 6 5.44 18.50 -10.68
C PHE A 6 4.53 19.64 -10.31
N PRO A 7 4.05 19.56 -9.10
CA PRO A 7 3.82 20.75 -8.30
C PRO A 7 5.10 21.19 -7.59
N THR A 8 5.02 22.32 -7.04
CA THR A 8 5.98 23.13 -6.30
C THR A 8 6.82 22.44 -5.20
N ASN A 9 6.66 21.14 -4.92
CA ASN A 9 7.16 20.53 -3.69
C ASN A 9 7.93 19.19 -3.85
N GLY A 10 8.33 18.77 -5.05
CA GLY A 10 9.11 17.55 -5.20
C GLY A 10 9.99 17.53 -6.45
N THR A 11 11.17 16.98 -6.35
CA THR A 11 12.13 16.80 -7.43
C THR A 11 12.34 15.33 -7.74
N PRO A 12 12.91 14.94 -8.89
CA PRO A 12 13.34 13.56 -9.13
C PRO A 12 14.23 12.99 -8.02
N THR A 13 15.04 13.85 -7.39
CA THR A 13 15.86 13.47 -6.23
C THR A 13 15.02 13.14 -5.00
N ASP A 14 13.99 13.94 -4.71
CA ASP A 14 13.07 13.65 -3.59
C ASP A 14 12.34 12.33 -3.82
N PHE A 15 11.96 12.07 -5.06
CA PHE A 15 11.30 10.83 -5.41
C PHE A 15 12.25 9.63 -5.27
N ASN A 16 13.49 9.76 -5.73
CA ASN A 16 14.51 8.73 -5.52
C ASN A 16 14.75 8.47 -4.03
N ASN A 17 14.78 9.50 -3.22
CA ASN A 17 14.93 9.37 -1.76
C ASN A 17 13.69 8.72 -1.13
N MET A 18 12.50 9.00 -1.62
CA MET A 18 11.27 8.32 -1.16
C MET A 18 11.32 6.83 -1.49
N VAL A 19 11.86 6.42 -2.64
CA VAL A 19 11.96 5.01 -3.01
C VAL A 19 13.12 4.31 -2.29
N PHE A 20 14.33 4.87 -2.37
CA PHE A 20 15.58 4.20 -1.97
C PHE A 20 16.29 4.81 -0.76
N GLY A 21 15.80 5.92 -0.23
CA GLY A 21 16.36 6.54 0.96
C GLY A 21 16.18 5.69 2.22
N SER A 22 16.81 6.11 3.31
CA SER A 22 16.67 5.46 4.60
C SER A 22 15.20 5.44 5.03
N GLY A 23 14.66 4.25 5.29
CA GLY A 23 13.23 4.06 5.58
C GLY A 23 12.29 4.30 4.39
N GLY A 24 12.84 4.38 3.18
CA GLY A 24 12.09 4.54 1.94
C GLY A 24 11.25 3.31 1.57
N PHE A 25 10.57 3.44 0.45
CA PHE A 25 9.59 2.44 -0.01
C PHE A 25 10.23 1.05 -0.19
N ASP A 26 11.41 0.93 -0.83
CA ASP A 26 12.08 -0.36 -1.00
C ASP A 26 12.42 -1.02 0.35
N THR A 27 12.99 -0.25 1.28
CA THR A 27 13.31 -0.75 2.62
C THR A 27 12.07 -1.26 3.34
N ARG A 28 10.96 -0.52 3.24
CA ARG A 28 9.71 -0.89 3.91
C ARG A 28 9.05 -2.10 3.27
N ILE A 29 8.98 -2.19 1.94
CA ILE A 29 8.34 -3.34 1.30
C ILE A 29 9.15 -4.63 1.50
N ARG A 30 10.49 -4.56 1.50
CA ARG A 30 11.34 -5.70 1.88
C ARG A 30 11.01 -6.20 3.27
N ARG A 31 10.93 -5.30 4.24
CA ARG A 31 10.60 -5.65 5.62
C ARG A 31 9.20 -6.26 5.74
N ILE A 32 8.19 -5.62 5.16
CA ILE A 32 6.78 -6.06 5.18
C ILE A 32 6.63 -7.44 4.55
N SER A 33 7.33 -7.69 3.44
CA SER A 33 7.24 -8.91 2.66
C SER A 33 8.24 -10.00 3.10
N TYR A 34 9.00 -9.78 4.17
CA TYR A 34 10.09 -10.69 4.59
C TYR A 34 11.11 -10.95 3.46
N ASN A 35 11.46 -9.91 2.71
CA ASN A 35 12.31 -9.95 1.52
C ASN A 35 11.76 -10.78 0.33
N ASN A 36 10.46 -11.06 0.28
CA ASN A 36 9.86 -11.69 -0.89
C ASN A 36 9.51 -10.70 -2.02
N THR A 37 9.52 -9.39 -1.71
CA THR A 37 9.25 -8.33 -2.68
C THR A 37 10.20 -7.17 -2.44
N TRP A 38 10.71 -6.60 -3.52
CA TRP A 38 11.64 -5.47 -3.49
C TRP A 38 11.57 -4.66 -4.78
N ILE A 39 12.12 -3.46 -4.75
CA ILE A 39 12.33 -2.64 -5.94
C ILE A 39 13.75 -2.90 -6.42
N SER A 40 13.91 -3.66 -7.49
CA SER A 40 15.24 -4.03 -8.01
C SER A 40 15.92 -2.85 -8.72
N GLN A 41 15.12 -2.06 -9.42
CA GLN A 41 15.54 -0.88 -10.15
C GLN A 41 14.34 0.04 -10.34
N SER A 42 14.57 1.34 -10.28
CA SER A 42 13.57 2.34 -10.63
C SER A 42 14.25 3.41 -11.47
N ASP A 43 13.73 3.63 -12.66
CA ASP A 43 14.10 4.77 -13.48
C ASP A 43 13.12 5.90 -13.18
N ILE A 44 13.66 7.00 -12.67
CA ILE A 44 12.90 8.20 -12.36
C ILE A 44 13.10 9.17 -13.51
N THR A 45 12.03 9.44 -14.24
CA THR A 45 12.09 10.36 -15.38
C THR A 45 12.36 11.79 -14.93
N PRO A 46 12.91 12.65 -15.80
CA PRO A 46 12.80 14.08 -15.58
C PRO A 46 11.32 14.50 -15.53
N VAL A 47 11.08 15.70 -15.03
CA VAL A 47 9.75 16.31 -15.11
C VAL A 47 9.33 16.42 -16.58
N MET A 48 8.17 15.89 -16.90
CA MET A 48 7.61 15.94 -18.24
C MET A 48 6.31 16.73 -18.23
N THR A 49 6.09 17.51 -19.29
CA THR A 49 4.82 18.19 -19.49
C THR A 49 3.96 17.34 -20.40
N LEU A 50 2.77 16.99 -19.95
CA LEU A 50 1.80 16.28 -20.78
C LEU A 50 1.19 17.20 -21.85
N PRO A 51 0.74 16.65 -22.98
CA PRO A 51 0.33 17.43 -24.16
C PRO A 51 -1.01 18.17 -23.97
N GLN A 52 -1.81 17.77 -23.00
CA GLN A 52 -3.15 18.32 -22.81
C GLN A 52 -3.25 19.22 -21.58
N PRO A 53 -4.19 20.15 -21.54
CA PRO A 53 -4.41 20.99 -20.36
C PRO A 53 -4.95 20.16 -19.18
N ARG A 54 -4.73 20.66 -17.97
CA ARG A 54 -5.20 20.05 -16.72
C ARG A 54 -6.65 19.56 -16.78
N SER A 55 -7.55 20.37 -17.35
CA SER A 55 -8.98 20.05 -17.48
C SER A 55 -9.29 18.81 -18.32
N TYR A 56 -8.37 18.40 -19.17
CA TYR A 56 -8.50 17.21 -19.98
C TYR A 56 -8.38 15.93 -19.12
N TYR A 57 -7.50 15.95 -18.12
CA TYR A 57 -7.21 14.79 -17.27
C TYR A 57 -8.16 14.67 -16.07
N VAL A 58 -8.90 15.71 -15.78
CA VAL A 58 -9.84 15.75 -14.67
C VAL A 58 -11.24 15.52 -15.21
N GLY A 59 -11.61 14.32 -15.46
CA GLY A 59 -12.73 13.77 -16.24
C GLY A 59 -14.14 14.33 -16.10
N ASN A 60 -14.34 15.47 -15.39
CA ASN A 60 -15.62 16.17 -15.38
C ASN A 60 -15.43 17.72 -15.25
N PRO A 61 -16.46 18.53 -15.59
CA PRO A 61 -16.39 19.99 -15.49
C PRO A 61 -16.13 20.53 -14.08
N LEU A 62 -16.39 19.75 -13.04
CA LEU A 62 -16.17 20.12 -11.63
C LEU A 62 -14.76 19.82 -11.15
N GLY A 63 -13.95 19.12 -11.94
CA GLY A 63 -12.58 18.79 -11.59
C GLY A 63 -12.44 17.79 -10.44
N THR A 64 -13.45 16.94 -10.21
CA THR A 64 -13.53 16.03 -9.06
C THR A 64 -13.31 14.57 -9.42
N ALA A 65 -13.11 14.25 -10.71
CA ALA A 65 -12.90 12.88 -11.15
C ALA A 65 -11.60 12.74 -11.93
N TYR A 66 -10.86 11.69 -11.65
CA TYR A 66 -9.71 11.28 -12.44
C TYR A 66 -10.11 10.59 -13.71
N ASP A 67 -9.55 11.01 -14.85
CA ASP A 67 -9.53 10.16 -16.04
C ASP A 67 -8.17 9.46 -16.13
N CYS A 68 -8.03 8.41 -15.34
CA CYS A 68 -6.78 7.64 -15.27
C CYS A 68 -6.34 7.07 -16.63
N ASN A 69 -7.26 6.78 -17.52
CA ASN A 69 -6.91 6.27 -18.85
C ASN A 69 -6.23 7.34 -19.70
N ARG A 70 -6.69 8.59 -19.63
CA ARG A 70 -6.03 9.71 -20.30
C ARG A 70 -4.66 9.98 -19.70
N TRP A 71 -4.58 10.01 -18.36
CA TRP A 71 -3.33 10.18 -17.66
C TRP A 71 -2.29 9.15 -18.08
N ILE A 72 -2.61 7.85 -17.96
CA ILE A 72 -1.65 6.80 -18.24
C ILE A 72 -1.27 6.72 -19.72
N THR A 73 -2.19 7.06 -20.62
CA THR A 73 -1.92 7.06 -22.06
C THR A 73 -0.87 8.12 -22.41
N ASP A 74 -1.09 9.34 -21.98
CA ASP A 74 -0.18 10.44 -22.30
C ASP A 74 1.14 10.36 -21.53
N ALA A 75 1.11 9.89 -20.27
CA ALA A 75 2.29 9.61 -19.48
C ALA A 75 3.19 8.55 -20.13
N LYS A 76 2.60 7.46 -20.59
CA LYS A 76 3.34 6.41 -21.31
C LYS A 76 3.94 6.92 -22.61
N ALA A 77 3.19 7.71 -23.37
CA ALA A 77 3.68 8.30 -24.61
C ALA A 77 4.86 9.27 -24.35
N ALA A 78 4.75 10.10 -23.31
CA ALA A 78 5.81 11.01 -22.92
C ALA A 78 7.09 10.27 -22.48
N ALA A 79 6.96 9.23 -21.66
CA ALA A 79 8.09 8.41 -21.24
C ALA A 79 8.76 7.68 -22.43
N GLN A 80 7.96 7.10 -23.33
CA GLN A 80 8.49 6.46 -24.55
C GLN A 80 9.22 7.45 -25.46
N ALA A 81 8.72 8.67 -25.57
CA ALA A 81 9.40 9.74 -26.34
C ALA A 81 10.76 10.13 -25.74
N GLN A 82 10.97 9.87 -24.44
CA GLN A 82 12.26 10.04 -23.76
C GLN A 82 13.16 8.80 -23.85
N GLY A 83 12.73 7.74 -24.56
CA GLY A 83 13.50 6.53 -24.75
C GLY A 83 13.28 5.44 -23.70
N TYR A 84 12.32 5.57 -22.79
CA TYR A 84 12.01 4.50 -21.83
C TYR A 84 11.26 3.36 -22.50
N VAL A 85 11.73 2.13 -22.28
CA VAL A 85 11.09 0.89 -22.77
C VAL A 85 10.16 0.39 -21.70
N LEU A 86 8.88 0.69 -21.81
CA LEU A 86 7.91 0.46 -20.71
C LEU A 86 7.67 -1.02 -20.37
N THR A 87 7.96 -1.93 -21.28
CA THR A 87 7.88 -3.37 -21.02
C THR A 87 8.95 -3.91 -20.08
N ASP A 88 10.00 -3.12 -19.81
CA ASP A 88 11.06 -3.49 -18.88
C ASP A 88 10.67 -3.26 -17.42
N TYR A 89 9.51 -2.63 -17.18
CA TYR A 89 9.04 -2.26 -15.85
C TYR A 89 7.76 -3.02 -15.49
N ALA A 90 7.77 -3.67 -14.32
CA ALA A 90 6.60 -4.37 -13.80
C ALA A 90 5.52 -3.41 -13.28
N GLN A 91 5.92 -2.17 -12.90
CA GLN A 91 5.06 -1.17 -12.29
C GLN A 91 5.38 0.22 -12.84
N LEU A 92 4.34 0.98 -13.15
CA LEU A 92 4.46 2.39 -13.51
C LEU A 92 3.84 3.25 -12.41
N ILE A 93 4.57 4.26 -11.95
CA ILE A 93 4.08 5.25 -11.00
C ILE A 93 4.01 6.60 -11.70
N VAL A 94 2.82 7.17 -11.77
CA VAL A 94 2.57 8.51 -12.29
C VAL A 94 2.36 9.45 -11.11
N ALA A 95 3.34 10.29 -10.84
CA ALA A 95 3.25 11.30 -9.80
C ALA A 95 2.97 12.67 -10.45
N HIS A 96 1.95 13.35 -10.00
CA HIS A 96 1.49 14.58 -10.62
C HIS A 96 1.05 15.61 -9.58
N GLU A 97 0.88 16.84 -10.03
CA GLU A 97 0.39 17.93 -9.18
C GLU A 97 -0.98 17.60 -8.57
N SER A 98 -1.23 18.14 -7.39
CA SER A 98 -2.46 17.87 -6.65
C SER A 98 -3.70 18.37 -7.38
N TYR A 99 -4.65 17.47 -7.51
CA TYR A 99 -6.01 17.77 -7.93
C TYR A 99 -6.96 17.52 -6.77
N ASN A 100 -7.96 18.36 -6.66
CA ASN A 100 -8.95 18.26 -5.56
C ASN A 100 -9.95 17.12 -5.83
N THR A 101 -9.48 15.88 -5.80
CA THR A 101 -10.30 14.68 -6.04
C THR A 101 -10.69 13.94 -4.78
N GLY A 102 -10.19 14.39 -3.62
CA GLY A 102 -10.40 13.71 -2.33
C GLY A 102 -9.53 12.47 -2.11
N ALA A 103 -8.73 12.05 -3.11
CA ALA A 103 -7.82 10.92 -3.01
C ALA A 103 -6.36 11.38 -3.09
N ALA A 104 -5.50 10.84 -2.23
CA ALA A 104 -4.06 11.12 -2.25
C ALA A 104 -3.32 10.26 -3.28
N GLY A 105 -3.89 9.11 -3.62
CA GLY A 105 -3.42 8.22 -4.66
C GLY A 105 -4.56 7.39 -5.23
N LEU A 106 -4.25 6.64 -6.25
CA LEU A 106 -5.11 5.62 -6.88
C LEU A 106 -4.22 4.55 -7.49
N ALA A 107 -4.64 3.30 -7.44
CA ALA A 107 -3.91 2.23 -8.11
C ALA A 107 -4.81 1.11 -8.63
N TRP A 108 -4.30 0.44 -9.64
CA TRP A 108 -4.75 -0.87 -10.10
C TRP A 108 -3.60 -1.63 -10.76
N ALA A 109 -3.83 -2.85 -11.19
CA ALA A 109 -2.77 -3.74 -11.67
C ALA A 109 -1.80 -3.05 -12.64
N GLY A 110 -0.54 -2.89 -12.22
CA GLY A 110 0.54 -2.30 -12.99
C GLY A 110 0.69 -0.79 -12.94
N TYR A 111 -0.24 -0.06 -12.31
CA TYR A 111 -0.24 1.40 -12.29
C TYR A 111 -0.53 1.97 -10.90
N ILE A 112 0.22 3.01 -10.53
CA ILE A 112 0.01 3.82 -9.33
C ILE A 112 -0.04 5.28 -9.74
N PHE A 113 -0.98 6.04 -9.20
CA PHE A 113 -1.08 7.49 -9.34
C PHE A 113 -0.91 8.12 -7.98
N LEU A 114 -0.03 9.12 -7.89
CA LEU A 114 0.22 9.89 -6.68
C LEU A 114 -0.22 11.33 -6.92
N ASN A 115 -1.23 11.76 -6.18
CA ASN A 115 -1.92 13.03 -6.36
C ASN A 115 -1.32 14.14 -5.48
N GLY A 116 -0.20 14.68 -5.89
CA GLY A 116 0.47 15.77 -5.17
C GLY A 116 1.08 15.39 -3.83
N TYR A 117 1.04 14.12 -3.47
CA TYR A 117 1.60 13.59 -2.23
C TYR A 117 2.54 12.42 -2.54
N PHE A 118 3.83 12.59 -2.25
CA PHE A 118 4.89 11.65 -2.61
C PHE A 118 5.48 10.95 -1.39
N GLY A 119 4.63 10.56 -0.44
CA GLY A 119 5.05 9.88 0.77
C GLY A 119 5.07 8.36 0.61
N VAL A 120 5.93 7.72 1.38
CA VAL A 120 6.07 6.25 1.40
C VAL A 120 4.74 5.58 1.79
N GLU A 121 3.97 6.22 2.67
CA GLU A 121 2.70 5.69 3.17
C GLU A 121 1.67 5.54 2.07
N VAL A 122 1.46 6.59 1.27
CA VAL A 122 0.55 6.53 0.11
C VAL A 122 1.06 5.51 -0.91
N THR A 123 2.36 5.54 -1.19
CA THR A 123 2.95 4.60 -2.15
C THR A 123 2.76 3.15 -1.70
N LEU A 124 2.93 2.83 -0.41
CA LEU A 124 2.65 1.49 0.13
C LEU A 124 1.18 1.12 0.03
N HIS A 125 0.28 2.07 0.30
CA HIS A 125 -1.17 1.86 0.17
C HIS A 125 -1.52 1.52 -1.28
N GLU A 126 -1.16 2.36 -2.21
CA GLU A 126 -1.44 2.16 -3.63
C GLU A 126 -0.76 0.90 -4.18
N TYR A 127 0.45 0.60 -3.69
CA TYR A 127 1.13 -0.63 -4.06
C TYR A 127 0.37 -1.88 -3.57
N GLY A 128 -0.23 -1.83 -2.39
CA GLY A 128 -1.11 -2.89 -1.89
C GLY A 128 -2.28 -3.19 -2.85
N HIS A 129 -2.89 -2.15 -3.43
CA HIS A 129 -3.94 -2.33 -4.42
C HIS A 129 -3.45 -3.04 -5.69
N THR A 130 -2.19 -2.90 -6.07
CA THR A 130 -1.64 -3.64 -7.22
C THR A 130 -1.59 -5.15 -6.98
N PHE A 131 -1.56 -5.60 -5.73
CA PHE A 131 -1.77 -6.99 -5.31
C PHE A 131 -3.25 -7.35 -5.11
N ARG A 132 -4.16 -6.46 -5.51
CA ARG A 132 -5.62 -6.60 -5.32
C ARG A 132 -6.06 -6.65 -3.84
N LEU A 133 -5.27 -6.08 -2.95
CA LEU A 133 -5.69 -5.93 -1.57
C LEU A 133 -6.79 -4.86 -1.47
N PRO A 134 -7.88 -5.12 -0.78
CA PRO A 134 -8.88 -4.11 -0.44
C PRO A 134 -8.37 -3.24 0.71
N HIS A 135 -9.14 -2.20 1.07
CA HIS A 135 -8.86 -1.44 2.28
C HIS A 135 -8.89 -2.33 3.53
N ALA A 136 -8.01 -2.05 4.47
CA ALA A 136 -7.99 -2.71 5.77
C ALA A 136 -9.00 -2.02 6.69
N ASN A 137 -10.11 -2.70 6.90
CA ASN A 137 -11.26 -2.16 7.59
C ASN A 137 -11.34 -2.70 9.02
N SER A 138 -12.01 -1.98 9.92
CA SER A 138 -12.32 -2.48 11.24
C SER A 138 -13.82 -2.76 11.42
N TRP A 139 -14.06 -3.60 12.38
CA TRP A 139 -15.38 -3.93 12.82
C TRP A 139 -15.69 -3.10 14.07
N TYR A 140 -16.72 -2.29 14.02
CA TYR A 140 -17.15 -1.47 15.15
C TYR A 140 -18.45 -2.02 15.72
N THR A 141 -18.48 -2.24 17.01
CA THR A 141 -19.67 -2.67 17.74
C THR A 141 -19.90 -1.75 18.95
N THR A 142 -21.15 -1.41 19.22
CA THR A 142 -21.49 -0.51 20.34
C THR A 142 -21.60 -1.24 21.68
N ASP A 143 -21.73 -2.56 21.66
CA ASP A 143 -21.86 -3.43 22.81
C ASP A 143 -20.58 -4.17 23.20
N GLY A 144 -19.48 -3.91 22.48
CA GLY A 144 -18.18 -4.57 22.70
C GLY A 144 -18.14 -6.06 22.30
N ASN A 145 -19.21 -6.60 21.75
CA ASN A 145 -19.27 -7.99 21.32
C ASN A 145 -18.81 -8.11 19.85
N PRO A 146 -17.69 -8.77 19.54
CA PRO A 146 -17.18 -8.88 18.19
C PRO A 146 -18.11 -9.59 17.21
N ILE A 147 -19.08 -10.33 17.69
CA ILE A 147 -20.09 -11.02 16.88
C ILE A 147 -21.48 -10.40 16.97
N SER A 148 -21.58 -9.17 17.48
CA SER A 148 -22.82 -8.42 17.59
C SER A 148 -23.54 -8.27 16.25
N THR A 149 -24.87 -8.34 16.28
CA THR A 149 -25.72 -8.00 15.12
C THR A 149 -25.73 -6.48 14.84
N GLY A 150 -25.44 -5.64 15.84
CA GLY A 150 -25.33 -4.18 15.72
C GLY A 150 -23.99 -3.68 15.21
N LYS A 151 -23.25 -4.52 14.52
CA LYS A 151 -21.94 -4.24 13.97
C LYS A 151 -21.97 -3.27 12.78
N GLN A 152 -20.98 -2.41 12.73
CA GLN A 152 -20.73 -1.52 11.60
C GLN A 152 -19.34 -1.78 11.01
N HIS A 153 -19.30 -1.77 9.71
CA HIS A 153 -18.07 -1.85 8.95
C HIS A 153 -17.46 -0.44 8.82
N ARG A 154 -16.27 -0.23 9.34
CA ARG A 154 -15.57 1.04 9.23
C ARG A 154 -14.44 0.92 8.24
N GLU A 155 -14.60 1.55 7.10
CA GLU A 155 -13.56 1.61 6.08
C GLU A 155 -12.30 2.30 6.61
N TYR A 156 -11.13 1.79 6.22
CA TYR A 156 -9.80 2.21 6.72
C TYR A 156 -9.61 2.07 8.24
N GLY A 157 -10.43 1.30 8.93
CA GLY A 157 -10.44 1.26 10.39
C GLY A 157 -9.29 0.47 11.03
N ASP A 158 -8.51 -0.30 10.25
CA ASP A 158 -7.28 -0.97 10.72
C ASP A 158 -6.10 0.00 10.64
N ALA A 159 -5.94 0.81 11.68
CA ALA A 159 -4.98 1.92 11.70
C ALA A 159 -3.50 1.52 11.52
N PRO A 160 -3.03 0.34 11.98
CA PRO A 160 -1.63 -0.04 11.76
C PRO A 160 -1.34 -0.57 10.36
N ASP A 161 -2.35 -0.94 9.58
CA ASP A 161 -2.17 -1.48 8.22
C ASP A 161 -2.05 -0.35 7.19
N PRO A 162 -1.08 -0.40 6.26
CA PRO A 162 -1.01 0.55 5.14
C PRO A 162 -2.29 0.66 4.33
N MET A 163 -3.07 -0.44 4.19
CA MET A 163 -4.38 -0.41 3.53
C MET A 163 -5.50 0.17 4.41
N GLY A 164 -5.20 0.49 5.65
CA GLY A 164 -6.07 1.20 6.59
C GLY A 164 -5.72 2.68 6.70
N ASN A 165 -5.87 3.24 7.89
CA ASN A 165 -5.59 4.66 8.15
C ASN A 165 -4.17 4.85 8.75
N ALA A 166 -3.16 4.40 8.03
CA ALA A 166 -1.75 4.51 8.44
C ALA A 166 -1.17 5.93 8.37
N TRP A 167 -2.00 6.96 8.26
CA TRP A 167 -1.63 8.36 8.06
C TRP A 167 -1.18 9.09 9.33
N GLY A 168 -1.16 8.42 10.47
CA GLY A 168 -0.80 9.02 11.74
C GLY A 168 0.64 8.74 12.17
N ALA A 169 1.09 9.44 13.21
CA ALA A 169 2.43 9.36 13.79
C ALA A 169 2.82 7.97 14.39
N ASN A 170 1.89 7.02 14.43
CA ASN A 170 2.10 5.66 14.90
C ASN A 170 2.32 4.70 13.72
N GLN A 171 3.38 4.90 13.00
CA GLN A 171 3.69 4.27 11.72
C GLN A 171 4.23 2.85 11.87
N TYR A 172 3.40 1.93 12.27
CA TYR A 172 3.71 0.49 12.22
C TYR A 172 3.53 -0.12 10.84
N ASN A 173 3.28 0.64 9.86
CA ASN A 173 3.08 0.35 8.46
C ASN A 173 3.51 -1.05 8.04
N SER A 174 2.75 -2.04 8.44
CA SER A 174 2.91 -3.41 8.00
C SER A 174 1.55 -4.00 7.70
N PHE A 175 1.40 -4.60 6.54
CA PHE A 175 0.16 -5.28 6.21
C PHE A 175 -0.19 -6.31 7.27
N ASN A 176 -1.46 -6.44 7.58
CA ASN A 176 -1.94 -7.44 8.51
C ASN A 176 -1.62 -8.87 8.03
N PRO A 177 -1.64 -9.86 8.91
CA PRO A 177 -1.26 -11.23 8.54
C PRO A 177 -2.07 -11.83 7.41
N TYR A 178 -3.35 -11.48 7.31
CA TYR A 178 -4.22 -11.95 6.23
C TYR A 178 -3.76 -11.44 4.88
N PHE A 179 -3.46 -10.15 4.76
CA PHE A 179 -2.95 -9.57 3.52
C PHE A 179 -1.59 -10.11 3.14
N LYS A 180 -0.69 -10.27 4.11
CA LYS A 180 0.61 -10.92 3.86
C LYS A 180 0.48 -12.36 3.37
N ASN A 181 -0.51 -13.10 3.88
CA ASN A 181 -0.78 -14.46 3.42
C ASN A 181 -1.34 -14.48 1.99
N ILE A 182 -2.27 -13.59 1.65
CA ILE A 182 -2.78 -13.43 0.28
C ILE A 182 -1.63 -13.13 -0.71
N CYS A 183 -0.69 -12.26 -0.31
CA CYS A 183 0.47 -11.92 -1.14
C CYS A 183 1.53 -13.03 -1.20
N ASN A 184 1.32 -14.18 -0.58
CA ASN A 184 2.30 -15.26 -0.42
C ASN A 184 3.61 -14.82 0.28
N TRP A 185 3.56 -13.74 1.06
CA TRP A 185 4.70 -13.31 1.88
C TRP A 185 4.75 -14.05 3.21
N LEU A 186 3.58 -14.35 3.77
CA LEU A 186 3.45 -15.12 5.01
C LEU A 186 3.10 -16.57 4.67
N PRO A 187 4.04 -17.52 4.86
CA PRO A 187 3.79 -18.93 4.54
C PRO A 187 2.80 -19.55 5.52
N ASP A 188 2.02 -20.51 5.06
CA ASP A 188 1.03 -21.23 5.88
C ASP A 188 1.64 -21.88 7.11
N ALA A 189 2.91 -22.30 7.03
CA ALA A 189 3.63 -22.88 8.18
C ALA A 189 3.80 -21.89 9.36
N ALA A 190 3.75 -20.59 9.11
CA ALA A 190 3.80 -19.54 10.13
C ALA A 190 2.41 -19.13 10.64
N VAL A 191 1.34 -19.75 10.12
CA VAL A 191 -0.06 -19.51 10.50
C VAL A 191 -0.62 -20.74 11.20
N GLN A 192 -1.08 -20.57 12.43
CA GLN A 192 -1.72 -21.66 13.16
C GLN A 192 -3.24 -21.57 13.07
N THR A 193 -3.88 -22.57 12.48
CA THR A 193 -5.34 -22.68 12.50
C THR A 193 -5.82 -23.17 13.87
N ILE A 194 -6.77 -22.44 14.44
CA ILE A 194 -7.36 -22.73 15.74
C ILE A 194 -8.62 -23.57 15.55
N THR A 195 -8.61 -24.78 16.09
CA THR A 195 -9.73 -25.73 16.01
C THR A 195 -10.35 -26.06 17.36
N ARG A 196 -9.78 -25.57 18.46
CA ARG A 196 -10.25 -25.81 19.82
C ARG A 196 -9.85 -24.68 20.76
N SER A 197 -10.53 -24.55 21.89
CA SER A 197 -10.14 -23.65 22.97
C SER A 197 -8.78 -24.02 23.56
N GLY A 198 -7.96 -23.02 23.90
CA GLY A 198 -6.63 -23.26 24.46
C GLY A 198 -5.84 -21.96 24.61
N THR A 199 -4.62 -22.11 25.05
CA THR A 199 -3.62 -21.02 25.12
C THR A 199 -2.68 -21.17 23.94
N TYR A 200 -2.51 -20.12 23.17
CA TYR A 200 -1.69 -20.11 21.97
C TYR A 200 -0.64 -19.02 22.06
N ARG A 201 0.57 -19.31 21.61
CA ARG A 201 1.66 -18.35 21.57
C ARG A 201 1.78 -17.79 20.15
N VAL A 202 1.69 -16.46 20.03
CA VAL A 202 1.85 -15.74 18.77
C VAL A 202 3.02 -14.77 18.92
N TYR A 203 3.84 -14.70 17.90
CA TYR A 203 4.94 -13.75 17.81
C TYR A 203 4.54 -12.59 16.88
N GLN A 204 5.22 -11.45 17.00
CA GLN A 204 4.98 -10.31 16.12
C GLN A 204 5.23 -10.66 14.65
N HIS A 205 4.37 -10.18 13.78
CA HIS A 205 4.41 -10.47 12.35
C HIS A 205 5.08 -9.37 11.51
N ASP A 206 5.47 -8.26 12.09
CA ASP A 206 6.04 -7.09 11.42
C ASP A 206 7.53 -6.88 11.70
N GLY A 207 8.12 -7.77 12.48
CA GLY A 207 9.55 -7.78 12.78
C GLY A 207 10.37 -8.57 11.76
N THR A 208 11.70 -8.51 11.92
CA THR A 208 12.67 -9.32 11.18
C THR A 208 12.74 -10.77 11.67
N GLY A 209 11.82 -11.16 12.55
CA GLY A 209 11.78 -12.47 13.17
C GLY A 209 11.60 -13.61 12.17
N SER A 210 12.12 -14.77 12.55
CA SER A 210 12.03 -15.98 11.74
C SER A 210 10.57 -16.42 11.54
N LEU A 211 10.16 -16.64 10.30
CA LEU A 211 8.88 -17.25 9.93
C LEU A 211 8.78 -18.75 10.33
N SER A 212 9.78 -19.30 11.00
CA SER A 212 9.70 -20.63 11.64
C SER A 212 8.82 -20.66 12.89
N ARG A 213 8.29 -19.52 13.31
CA ARG A 213 7.40 -19.38 14.48
C ARG A 213 5.99 -19.03 14.04
N THR A 214 5.01 -19.32 14.88
CA THR A 214 3.62 -18.89 14.66
C THR A 214 3.52 -17.37 14.85
N VAL A 215 3.29 -16.64 13.77
CA VAL A 215 3.12 -15.18 13.78
C VAL A 215 1.68 -14.75 13.53
N ALA A 216 0.81 -15.68 13.18
CA ALA A 216 -0.61 -15.43 13.04
C ALA A 216 -1.44 -16.65 13.48
N LEU A 217 -2.63 -16.37 14.01
CA LEU A 217 -3.65 -17.38 14.22
C LEU A 217 -4.80 -17.15 13.26
N LYS A 218 -5.35 -18.24 12.74
CA LYS A 218 -6.53 -18.26 11.89
C LYS A 218 -7.64 -19.03 12.60
N LEU A 219 -8.76 -18.37 12.85
CA LEU A 219 -9.93 -18.94 13.50
C LEU A 219 -11.12 -18.90 12.56
N GLY A 220 -11.72 -20.04 12.24
CA GLY A 220 -12.95 -20.09 11.45
C GLY A 220 -14.08 -19.33 12.15
N ARG A 221 -14.69 -18.37 11.45
CA ARG A 221 -15.91 -17.69 11.89
C ARG A 221 -17.14 -18.46 11.41
N ASP A 222 -17.14 -18.82 10.15
CA ASP A 222 -18.17 -19.57 9.46
C ASP A 222 -17.56 -20.31 8.24
N GLN A 223 -18.38 -20.79 7.31
CA GLN A 223 -17.88 -21.51 6.13
C GLN A 223 -17.10 -20.64 5.14
N GLU A 224 -17.32 -19.32 5.16
CA GLU A 224 -16.74 -18.39 4.18
C GLU A 224 -15.63 -17.54 4.78
N PHE A 225 -15.70 -17.22 6.08
CA PHE A 225 -14.84 -16.21 6.69
C PHE A 225 -14.03 -16.75 7.86
N ASN A 226 -12.87 -16.13 8.07
CA ASN A 226 -12.00 -16.40 9.19
C ASN A 226 -11.63 -15.10 9.92
N TYR A 227 -11.45 -15.20 11.23
CA TYR A 227 -10.73 -14.20 11.99
C TYR A 227 -9.24 -14.47 11.90
N TRP A 228 -8.48 -13.40 11.76
CA TRP A 228 -7.02 -13.43 11.80
C TRP A 228 -6.55 -12.63 13.02
N ILE A 229 -5.62 -13.21 13.76
CA ILE A 229 -5.06 -12.62 14.97
C ILE A 229 -3.55 -12.54 14.76
N GLY A 230 -3.03 -11.34 14.82
CA GLY A 230 -1.60 -11.04 14.75
C GLY A 230 -1.21 -10.01 15.80
N ILE A 231 0.07 -9.88 16.04
CA ILE A 231 0.64 -8.91 16.98
C ILE A 231 1.61 -8.03 16.21
N TYR A 232 1.37 -6.72 16.22
CA TYR A 232 2.34 -5.74 15.77
C TYR A 232 3.40 -5.55 16.85
N GLY A 233 4.64 -5.36 16.43
CA GLY A 233 5.74 -5.10 17.34
C GLY A 233 5.77 -3.68 17.88
N ASP A 234 6.64 -3.42 18.84
CA ASP A 234 6.91 -2.07 19.33
C ASP A 234 7.76 -1.31 18.29
N PRO A 235 7.35 -0.10 17.85
CA PRO A 235 8.13 0.71 16.91
C PRO A 235 9.49 1.12 17.48
N ILE A 236 9.57 1.35 18.77
CA ILE A 236 10.79 1.82 19.44
C ILE A 236 11.86 0.74 19.45
N ALA A 237 11.48 -0.54 19.53
CA ALA A 237 12.41 -1.66 19.52
C ALA A 237 13.02 -1.96 18.14
N GLN A 238 12.54 -1.30 17.08
CA GLN A 238 12.97 -1.55 15.70
C GLN A 238 13.93 -0.49 15.13
N SER A 239 14.27 0.51 15.92
CA SER A 239 15.18 1.61 15.55
C SER A 239 16.65 1.36 15.94
N ASN A 240 17.00 0.16 16.39
CA ASN A 240 18.38 -0.24 16.74
C ASN A 240 18.93 -1.28 15.76
#